data_2e992f75d7e996f4fd01d418f6d4f3dc
#
_entry.id   2e992f75d7e996f4fd01d418f6d4f3dc
#
_cell.length_a   1.000
_cell.length_b   1.000
_cell.length_c   1.000
_cell.angle_alpha   90.00
_cell.angle_beta   90.00
_cell.angle_gamma   90.00
#
_symmetry.space_group_name_H-M   'P 1'
#
loop_
_entity.id
_entity.type
_entity.pdbx_description
1 polymer ?
#
loop_
_entity_poly.entity_id
_entity_poly.type
_entity_poly.pdbx_seq_one_letter_code
_entity_poly.pdbx_strand_id
1 'polypeptide(L)'
;MNIVNKIKEKGKELSVLEGHDRLHYLIDIAKDVKELPTSDKIEENKIRGCASNLWVVGTINKDNTMTYKHDGESYITKGTAKIIIDIVNGESKEAVSKLKVEDFKHLGIKELLTMQRQVGFASLIERIIHCSLNNFPDKKISKEKLPDK
;
A
#
# COMPACT_ATOMS: atom_id res chain seq x y z
N MET A 1 10.23 9.60 14.04
CA MET A 1 10.40 8.13 13.99
C MET A 1 10.54 7.72 12.54
N ASN A 2 11.53 6.90 12.23
CA ASN A 2 11.71 6.49 10.84
C ASN A 2 10.67 5.41 10.49
N ILE A 3 10.56 5.13 9.19
CA ILE A 3 9.51 4.23 8.71
C ILE A 3 9.65 2.83 9.29
N VAL A 4 10.89 2.31 9.34
CA VAL A 4 11.11 0.96 9.86
C VAL A 4 10.64 0.86 11.31
N ASN A 5 10.88 1.90 12.10
CA ASN A 5 10.40 1.91 13.48
C ASN A 5 8.88 1.97 13.53
N LYS A 6 8.25 2.69 12.62
CA LYS A 6 6.79 2.72 12.54
C LYS A 6 6.24 1.34 12.22
N ILE A 7 6.92 0.62 11.32
CA ILE A 7 6.51 -0.74 11.00
C ILE A 7 6.60 -1.64 12.22
N LYS A 8 7.71 -1.54 12.96
CA LYS A 8 7.90 -2.35 14.15
C LYS A 8 6.88 -2.04 15.23
N GLU A 9 6.57 -0.76 15.40
CA GLU A 9 5.56 -0.35 16.37
C GLU A 9 4.18 -0.91 16.01
N LYS A 10 3.83 -0.81 14.74
CA LYS A 10 2.55 -1.36 14.30
C LYS A 10 2.54 -2.87 14.48
N GLY A 11 3.66 -3.53 14.22
CA GLY A 11 3.77 -4.97 14.44
C GLY A 11 3.51 -5.36 15.88
N LYS A 12 4.04 -4.55 16.82
CA LYS A 12 3.79 -4.80 18.25
C LYS A 12 2.31 -4.65 18.57
N GLU A 13 1.67 -3.62 18.02
CA GLU A 13 0.23 -3.44 18.24
C GLU A 13 -0.55 -4.62 17.73
N LEU A 14 -0.19 -5.10 16.55
CA LEU A 14 -0.91 -6.21 15.96
C LEU A 14 -0.64 -7.52 16.69
N SER A 15 0.52 -7.64 17.33
CA SER A 15 0.91 -8.89 17.97
C SER A 15 0.06 -9.21 19.20
N VAL A 16 -0.60 -8.20 19.79
CA VAL A 16 -1.47 -8.46 20.93
C VAL A 16 -2.81 -9.05 20.50
N LEU A 17 -3.11 -9.00 19.22
CA LEU A 17 -4.32 -9.60 18.67
C LEU A 17 -4.02 -11.04 18.29
N GLU A 18 -4.93 -11.95 18.60
CA GLU A 18 -4.72 -13.35 18.34
C GLU A 18 -5.75 -13.91 17.40
N GLY A 19 -5.31 -14.80 16.51
CA GLY A 19 -6.21 -15.57 15.68
C GLY A 19 -7.18 -14.71 14.89
N HIS A 20 -8.45 -14.96 15.09
CA HIS A 20 -9.49 -14.26 14.33
C HIS A 20 -9.57 -12.78 14.64
N ASP A 21 -9.05 -12.35 15.80
CA ASP A 21 -9.08 -10.93 16.15
C ASP A 21 -8.28 -10.09 15.15
N ARG A 22 -7.18 -10.64 14.64
CA ARG A 22 -6.40 -9.92 13.63
C ARG A 22 -7.19 -9.76 12.35
N LEU A 23 -7.88 -10.80 11.93
CA LEU A 23 -8.70 -10.71 10.72
C LEU A 23 -9.83 -9.72 10.90
N HIS A 24 -10.49 -9.77 12.06
CA HIS A 24 -11.57 -8.81 12.36
C HIS A 24 -11.06 -7.39 12.34
N TYR A 25 -9.85 -7.17 12.87
CA TYR A 25 -9.25 -5.85 12.86
C TYR A 25 -9.05 -5.36 11.43
N LEU A 26 -8.51 -6.23 10.55
CA LEU A 26 -8.31 -5.86 9.16
C LEU A 26 -9.61 -5.48 8.48
N ILE A 27 -10.66 -6.26 8.74
CA ILE A 27 -11.96 -5.99 8.16
C ILE A 27 -12.52 -4.67 8.66
N ASP A 28 -12.35 -4.40 9.95
CA ASP A 28 -12.87 -3.18 10.55
C ASP A 28 -12.21 -1.95 9.98
N ILE A 29 -10.87 -1.95 9.89
CA ILE A 29 -10.19 -0.76 9.37
C ILE A 29 -10.44 -0.59 7.88
N ALA A 30 -10.73 -1.67 7.17
CA ALA A 30 -11.04 -1.57 5.74
C ALA A 30 -12.28 -0.72 5.51
N LYS A 31 -13.18 -0.68 6.47
CA LYS A 31 -14.40 0.11 6.33
C LYS A 31 -14.14 1.60 6.33
N ASP A 32 -12.97 2.02 6.83
CA ASP A 32 -12.60 3.42 6.86
C ASP A 32 -11.89 3.88 5.59
N VAL A 33 -11.65 2.97 4.66
CA VAL A 33 -10.98 3.32 3.41
C VAL A 33 -11.99 3.98 2.48
N LYS A 34 -11.65 5.17 2.00
CA LYS A 34 -12.52 5.88 1.07
C LYS A 34 -12.41 5.26 -0.32
N GLU A 35 -13.55 5.13 -0.99
CA GLU A 35 -13.54 4.63 -2.35
C GLU A 35 -12.76 5.55 -3.26
N LEU A 36 -12.05 4.94 -4.20
CA LEU A 36 -11.43 5.69 -5.28
C LEU A 36 -12.49 6.01 -6.33
N PRO A 37 -12.32 7.14 -7.03
CA PRO A 37 -13.17 7.40 -8.21
C PRO A 37 -13.01 6.28 -9.22
N THR A 38 -14.05 5.99 -9.96
CA THR A 38 -14.00 4.96 -10.99
C THR A 38 -12.87 5.21 -11.97
N SER A 39 -12.56 6.50 -12.23
CA SER A 39 -11.49 6.85 -13.16
C SER A 39 -10.12 6.40 -12.67
N ASP A 40 -9.96 6.12 -11.37
CA ASP A 40 -8.70 5.63 -10.82
C ASP A 40 -8.67 4.11 -10.72
N LYS A 41 -9.79 3.44 -10.91
CA LYS A 41 -9.86 1.98 -10.83
C LYS A 41 -9.57 1.37 -12.20
N ILE A 42 -8.38 1.65 -12.69
CA ILE A 42 -7.96 1.24 -14.01
C ILE A 42 -6.82 0.24 -13.90
N GLU A 43 -6.53 -0.42 -15.01
CA GLU A 43 -5.56 -1.50 -15.02
C GLU A 43 -4.18 -1.04 -14.56
N GLU A 44 -3.79 0.17 -14.93
CA GLU A 44 -2.47 0.69 -14.56
C GLU A 44 -2.30 0.84 -13.07
N ASN A 45 -3.39 1.04 -12.35
CA ASN A 45 -3.33 1.23 -10.89
C ASN A 45 -3.55 -0.06 -10.12
N LYS A 46 -3.79 -1.15 -10.84
CA LYS A 46 -4.07 -2.43 -10.20
C LYS A 46 -2.79 -3.10 -9.72
N ILE A 47 -2.86 -3.67 -8.54
CA ILE A 47 -1.73 -4.41 -7.97
C ILE A 47 -1.80 -5.85 -8.48
N ARG A 48 -0.73 -6.31 -9.08
CA ARG A 48 -0.69 -7.65 -9.65
C ARG A 48 -0.55 -8.69 -8.55
N GLY A 49 -1.07 -9.87 -8.82
CA GLY A 49 -0.91 -11.00 -7.91
C GLY A 49 -1.91 -11.05 -6.78
N CYS A 50 -2.85 -10.11 -6.73
CA CYS A 50 -3.90 -10.16 -5.73
C CYS A 50 -5.05 -11.03 -6.21
N ALA A 51 -5.60 -11.84 -5.31
CA ALA A 51 -6.75 -12.67 -5.64
C ALA A 51 -7.96 -11.84 -5.99
N SER A 52 -8.15 -10.72 -5.28
CA SER A 52 -9.20 -9.75 -5.59
C SER A 52 -8.53 -8.48 -6.07
N ASN A 53 -9.29 -7.63 -6.74
CA ASN A 53 -8.73 -6.41 -7.28
C ASN A 53 -8.36 -5.43 -6.17
N LEU A 54 -7.19 -4.83 -6.32
CA LEU A 54 -6.69 -3.79 -5.43
C LEU A 54 -6.05 -2.73 -6.31
N TRP A 55 -6.44 -1.48 -6.13
CA TRP A 55 -5.89 -0.36 -6.89
C TRP A 55 -5.20 0.60 -5.96
N VAL A 56 -4.05 1.12 -6.38
CA VAL A 56 -3.27 2.06 -5.59
C VAL A 56 -2.84 3.21 -6.48
N VAL A 57 -3.00 4.42 -5.97
CA VAL A 57 -2.55 5.63 -6.65
C VAL A 57 -1.57 6.34 -5.72
N GLY A 58 -0.34 6.54 -6.20
CA GLY A 58 0.69 7.24 -5.43
C GLY A 58 1.01 8.57 -6.08
N THR A 59 1.16 9.59 -5.26
CA THR A 59 1.45 10.93 -5.72
C THR A 59 2.62 11.50 -4.92
N ILE A 60 3.55 12.14 -5.61
CA ILE A 60 4.63 12.88 -4.97
C ILE A 60 4.14 14.31 -4.80
N ASN A 61 4.06 14.75 -3.55
CA ASN A 61 3.58 16.10 -3.24
C ASN A 61 4.66 17.13 -3.50
N LYS A 62 4.27 18.40 -3.49
CA LYS A 62 5.21 19.47 -3.77
C LYS A 62 6.37 19.52 -2.78
N ASP A 63 6.13 19.11 -1.55
CA ASP A 63 7.16 19.08 -0.52
C ASP A 63 7.95 17.77 -0.52
N ASN A 64 7.78 16.96 -1.57
CA ASN A 64 8.48 15.69 -1.74
C ASN A 64 8.05 14.63 -0.72
N THR A 65 6.88 14.77 -0.15
CA THR A 65 6.28 13.69 0.63
C THR A 65 5.34 12.91 -0.27
N MET A 66 5.00 11.69 0.16
CA MET A 66 4.15 10.80 -0.62
C MET A 66 2.74 10.79 -0.08
N THR A 67 1.79 10.72 -0.99
CA THR A 67 0.38 10.45 -0.67
C THR A 67 -0.06 9.24 -1.47
N TYR A 68 -0.63 8.26 -0.78
CA TYR A 68 -1.17 7.07 -1.42
C TYR A 68 -2.65 6.95 -1.12
N LYS A 69 -3.41 6.57 -2.12
CA LYS A 69 -4.82 6.26 -1.99
C LYS A 69 -5.05 4.89 -2.57
N HIS A 70 -6.02 4.17 -2.04
CA HIS A 70 -6.26 2.82 -2.51
C HIS A 70 -7.72 2.44 -2.35
N ASP A 71 -8.10 1.37 -3.03
CA ASP A 71 -9.41 0.77 -2.93
C ASP A 71 -9.26 -0.70 -3.32
N GLY A 72 -10.18 -1.51 -2.87
CA GLY A 72 -10.12 -2.93 -3.17
C GLY A 72 -11.46 -3.59 -2.99
N GLU A 73 -11.58 -4.79 -3.55
CA GLU A 73 -12.84 -5.53 -3.54
C GLU A 73 -12.99 -6.42 -2.31
N SER A 74 -11.89 -6.73 -1.63
CA SER A 74 -11.91 -7.60 -0.45
C SER A 74 -11.56 -6.77 0.78
N TYR A 75 -12.32 -6.95 1.84
CA TYR A 75 -12.06 -6.23 3.10
C TYR A 75 -10.70 -6.59 3.66
N ILE A 76 -10.32 -7.87 3.60
CA ILE A 76 -9.01 -8.27 4.15
C ILE A 76 -7.87 -7.63 3.35
N THR A 77 -7.97 -7.66 2.03
CA THR A 77 -6.97 -7.03 1.17
C THR A 77 -6.92 -5.53 1.42
N LYS A 78 -8.08 -4.89 1.50
CA LYS A 78 -8.15 -3.46 1.68
C LYS A 78 -7.62 -3.04 3.05
N GLY A 79 -7.93 -3.82 4.09
CA GLY A 79 -7.43 -3.53 5.43
C GLY A 79 -5.93 -3.73 5.55
N THR A 80 -5.41 -4.79 4.93
CA THR A 80 -3.97 -5.02 4.91
C THR A 80 -3.26 -3.87 4.23
N ALA A 81 -3.78 -3.43 3.09
CA ALA A 81 -3.21 -2.31 2.36
C ALA A 81 -3.26 -1.03 3.19
N LYS A 82 -4.35 -0.83 3.94
CA LYS A 82 -4.48 0.36 4.76
C LYS A 82 -3.37 0.45 5.80
N ILE A 83 -3.04 -0.67 6.43
CA ILE A 83 -1.96 -0.67 7.42
C ILE A 83 -0.67 -0.17 6.80
N ILE A 84 -0.33 -0.71 5.64
CA ILE A 84 0.91 -0.34 4.96
C ILE A 84 0.88 1.11 4.51
N ILE A 85 -0.23 1.52 3.92
CA ILE A 85 -0.34 2.86 3.36
C ILE A 85 -0.33 3.91 4.48
N ASP A 86 -0.98 3.62 5.60
CA ASP A 86 -0.97 4.56 6.72
C ASP A 86 0.45 4.77 7.26
N ILE A 87 1.30 3.75 7.16
CA ILE A 87 2.68 3.88 7.63
C ILE A 87 3.49 4.81 6.72
N VAL A 88 3.27 4.73 5.41
CA VAL A 88 4.11 5.47 4.46
C VAL A 88 3.51 6.82 4.06
N ASN A 89 2.23 7.04 4.28
CA ASN A 89 1.63 8.32 3.91
C ASN A 89 2.28 9.46 4.67
N GLY A 90 2.63 10.51 3.93
CA GLY A 90 3.26 11.68 4.52
C GLY A 90 4.77 11.57 4.69
N GLU A 91 5.33 10.41 4.41
CA GLU A 91 6.78 10.24 4.51
C GLU A 91 7.45 10.79 3.26
N SER A 92 8.72 11.18 3.38
CA SER A 92 9.44 11.71 2.24
C SER A 92 9.64 10.63 1.18
N LYS A 93 9.66 11.04 -0.07
CA LYS A 93 9.89 10.07 -1.14
C LYS A 93 11.24 9.39 -1.00
N GLU A 94 12.22 10.11 -0.47
CA GLU A 94 13.53 9.51 -0.24
C GLU A 94 13.47 8.39 0.77
N ALA A 95 12.74 8.61 1.85
CA ALA A 95 12.61 7.57 2.89
C ALA A 95 11.88 6.35 2.36
N VAL A 96 10.82 6.57 1.61
CA VAL A 96 10.06 5.45 1.05
C VAL A 96 10.89 4.69 0.03
N SER A 97 11.70 5.40 -0.76
CA SER A 97 12.49 4.77 -1.82
C SER A 97 13.54 3.82 -1.28
N LYS A 98 13.91 3.97 -0.02
CA LYS A 98 14.93 3.11 0.59
C LYS A 98 14.36 1.87 1.25
N LEU A 99 13.05 1.74 1.29
CA LEU A 99 12.42 0.59 1.91
C LEU A 99 12.60 -0.65 1.04
N LYS A 100 12.51 -1.79 1.69
CA LYS A 100 12.53 -3.09 1.04
C LYS A 100 11.32 -3.88 1.50
N VAL A 101 10.92 -4.83 0.68
CA VAL A 101 9.79 -5.69 1.06
C VAL A 101 10.05 -6.35 2.40
N GLU A 102 11.29 -6.76 2.65
CA GLU A 102 11.66 -7.42 3.90
C GLU A 102 11.40 -6.58 5.13
N ASP A 103 11.46 -5.26 5.01
CA ASP A 103 11.23 -4.39 6.16
C ASP A 103 9.84 -4.60 6.75
N PHE A 104 8.89 -5.01 5.93
CA PHE A 104 7.51 -5.17 6.36
C PHE A 104 7.24 -6.50 7.06
N LYS A 105 8.26 -7.37 7.15
CA LYS A 105 8.12 -8.60 7.94
C LYS A 105 7.80 -8.29 9.39
N HIS A 106 8.26 -7.14 9.86
CA HIS A 106 8.02 -6.74 11.25
C HIS A 106 6.56 -6.52 11.58
N LEU A 107 5.70 -6.41 10.55
CA LEU A 107 4.26 -6.30 10.79
C LEU A 107 3.67 -7.60 11.33
N GLY A 108 4.27 -8.73 10.98
CA GLY A 108 3.82 -10.02 11.50
C GLY A 108 2.48 -10.48 10.97
N ILE A 109 2.00 -9.89 9.88
CA ILE A 109 0.70 -10.28 9.33
C ILE A 109 0.80 -11.27 8.19
N LYS A 110 2.02 -11.58 7.77
CA LYS A 110 2.22 -12.49 6.65
C LYS A 110 1.59 -13.86 6.92
N GLU A 111 1.66 -14.31 8.15
CA GLU A 111 1.11 -15.61 8.51
C GLU A 111 -0.41 -15.68 8.40
N LEU A 112 -1.06 -14.53 8.36
CA LEU A 112 -2.50 -14.49 8.24
C LEU A 112 -2.95 -14.59 6.78
N LEU A 113 -2.01 -14.49 5.86
CA LEU A 113 -2.35 -14.40 4.45
C LEU A 113 -2.10 -15.72 3.76
N THR A 114 -2.99 -16.08 2.83
CA THR A 114 -2.75 -17.21 1.95
C THR A 114 -1.52 -16.89 1.10
N MET A 115 -0.95 -17.92 0.48
CA MET A 115 0.19 -17.71 -0.41
C MET A 115 -0.11 -16.66 -1.47
N GLN A 116 -1.29 -16.73 -2.05
CA GLN A 116 -1.69 -15.80 -3.09
C GLN A 116 -1.74 -14.37 -2.55
N ARG A 117 -2.25 -14.19 -1.35
CA ARG A 117 -2.30 -12.85 -0.75
C ARG A 117 -0.92 -12.36 -0.36
N GLN A 118 -0.02 -13.27 -0.02
CA GLN A 118 1.36 -12.88 0.27
C GLN A 118 2.03 -12.31 -0.98
N VAL A 119 1.74 -12.88 -2.14
CA VAL A 119 2.27 -12.35 -3.40
C VAL A 119 1.74 -10.93 -3.61
N GLY A 120 0.44 -10.74 -3.41
CA GLY A 120 -0.16 -9.40 -3.55
C GLY A 120 0.41 -8.41 -2.55
N PHE A 121 0.69 -8.87 -1.34
CA PHE A 121 1.29 -8.03 -0.30
C PHE A 121 2.66 -7.51 -0.75
N ALA A 122 3.51 -8.40 -1.28
CA ALA A 122 4.81 -8.00 -1.77
C ALA A 122 4.68 -7.06 -2.96
N SER A 123 3.74 -7.34 -3.87
CA SER A 123 3.53 -6.50 -5.04
C SER A 123 3.07 -5.10 -4.64
N LEU A 124 2.24 -5.01 -3.62
CA LEU A 124 1.80 -3.72 -3.11
C LEU A 124 2.97 -2.90 -2.60
N ILE A 125 3.83 -3.53 -1.80
CA ILE A 125 4.98 -2.83 -1.25
C ILE A 125 5.91 -2.37 -2.37
N GLU A 126 6.11 -3.23 -3.36
CA GLU A 126 6.95 -2.87 -4.50
C GLU A 126 6.37 -1.68 -5.26
N ARG A 127 5.05 -1.64 -5.41
CA ARG A 127 4.40 -0.52 -6.09
C ARG A 127 4.58 0.76 -5.29
N ILE A 128 4.44 0.68 -3.97
CA ILE A 128 4.61 1.84 -3.11
C ILE A 128 6.01 2.40 -3.26
N ILE A 129 7.02 1.53 -3.26
CA ILE A 129 8.40 1.96 -3.41
C ILE A 129 8.63 2.53 -4.81
N HIS A 130 8.09 1.86 -5.82
CA HIS A 130 8.25 2.32 -7.20
C HIS A 130 7.69 3.72 -7.40
N CYS A 131 6.54 4.02 -6.80
CA CYS A 131 5.95 5.34 -6.93
C CYS A 131 6.87 6.41 -6.38
N SER A 132 7.63 6.10 -5.33
CA SER A 132 8.53 7.07 -4.71
C SER A 132 9.77 7.33 -5.55
N LEU A 133 10.10 6.41 -6.44
CA LEU A 133 11.25 6.58 -7.32
C LEU A 133 10.93 7.42 -8.54
N ASN A 134 9.65 7.65 -8.77
CA ASN A 134 9.18 8.34 -9.94
C ASN A 134 9.26 9.85 -9.69
N ASN A 135 9.99 10.55 -10.52
CA ASN A 135 10.16 11.98 -10.36
C ASN A 135 9.12 12.79 -11.08
N PHE A 136 8.14 12.14 -11.64
CA PHE A 136 7.19 12.83 -12.50
C PHE A 136 5.82 12.84 -11.88
N PRO A 137 5.52 13.86 -11.12
CA PRO A 137 4.13 13.99 -10.72
C PRO A 137 3.25 14.08 -11.93
N ASP A 138 3.79 14.60 -13.01
CA ASP A 138 3.05 14.68 -14.26
C ASP A 138 3.17 13.41 -15.06
N LYS A 139 3.79 12.42 -14.55
CA LYS A 139 3.88 11.17 -15.25
C LYS A 139 2.54 10.64 -15.62
N LYS A 140 1.62 10.77 -14.73
CA LYS A 140 0.27 10.39 -15.05
C LYS A 140 -0.28 11.23 -16.16
N ILE A 141 0.24 12.43 -16.30
CA ILE A 141 -0.16 13.26 -17.41
C ILE A 141 0.52 12.80 -18.67
N SER A 142 1.76 12.39 -18.54
CA SER A 142 2.50 11.96 -19.71
C SER A 142 1.91 10.72 -20.33
N LYS A 143 1.05 10.03 -19.61
CA LYS A 143 0.39 8.90 -20.19
C LYS A 143 -0.42 9.28 -21.39
N GLU A 144 -0.94 10.43 -21.38
CA GLU A 144 -1.70 10.82 -22.51
C GLU A 144 -0.83 11.40 -23.56
N LYS A 145 0.38 11.73 -23.31
CA LYS A 145 1.21 12.05 -24.39
C LYS A 145 2.12 10.97 -24.67
N LEU A 146 2.34 10.22 -24.11
CA LEU A 146 3.16 9.16 -24.44
C LEU A 146 2.69 8.22 -25.23
N PRO A 147 2.41 8.69 -25.03
CA PRO A 147 2.23 8.11 -25.53
C PRO A 147 2.50 7.75 -26.11
N ASP A 148 2.65 7.92 -26.15
CA ASP A 148 2.77 7.87 -26.54
C ASP A 148 3.31 7.46 -26.71
N LYS A 149 3.69 7.31 -26.71
CA LYS A 149 4.03 7.13 -26.91
C LYS A 149 4.16 6.85 -27.27
#